data_9835772f18d7673d0fc7d8cf6221662e
#
_entry.id   9835772f18d7673d0fc7d8cf6221662e
#
_cell.length_a   1.000
_cell.length_b   1.000
_cell.length_c   1.000
_cell.angle_alpha   90.00
_cell.angle_beta   90.00
_cell.angle_gamma   90.00
#
_symmetry.space_group_name_H-M   'P 1'
#
loop_
_entity.id
_entity.type
_entity.pdbx_description
1 polymer ?
#
loop_
_entity_poly.entity_id
_entity_poly.type
_entity_poly.pdbx_seq_one_letter_code
_entity_poly.pdbx_strand_id
1 'polypeptide(L)'
;MKKKLIIVIALVFAFAFTLSACGDAGTEEAASPEKVTATATMNAGDVPVEVTIDTSQGYSVIFADDGFSLFEGEYDDSTYPLVTATILSQEIYDKYLADNKDNETLQEVDGFTKYTSSIGELACLWKIGDKVPFLMTFEKSVDGDRADEIIGCMEMSAVE
;
A
#
# COMPACT_ATOMS: atom_id res chain seq x y z
N MET A 1 27.20 5.88 7.65
CA MET A 1 26.83 4.56 7.14
C MET A 1 25.93 4.79 5.94
N LYS A 2 26.28 4.28 4.75
CA LYS A 2 25.52 4.52 3.52
C LYS A 2 24.34 3.57 3.51
N LYS A 3 23.10 4.12 3.62
CA LYS A 3 21.87 3.35 3.45
C LYS A 3 21.84 2.82 2.02
N LYS A 4 21.77 1.51 1.85
CA LYS A 4 21.59 0.89 0.52
C LYS A 4 20.09 0.95 0.21
N LEU A 5 19.72 1.84 -0.68
CA LEU A 5 18.41 1.87 -1.29
C LEU A 5 18.29 0.65 -2.20
N ILE A 6 17.44 -0.30 -1.86
CA ILE A 6 17.14 -1.44 -2.73
C ILE A 6 15.96 -1.03 -3.61
N ILE A 7 16.26 -0.64 -4.83
CA ILE A 7 15.24 -0.36 -5.85
C ILE A 7 14.85 -1.71 -6.47
N VAL A 8 13.68 -2.21 -6.14
CA VAL A 8 13.08 -3.34 -6.84
C VAL A 8 12.27 -2.78 -8.00
N ILE A 9 12.84 -2.78 -9.18
CA ILE A 9 12.13 -2.45 -10.41
C ILE A 9 11.34 -3.68 -10.82
N ALA A 10 10.01 -3.62 -10.70
CA ALA A 10 9.12 -4.64 -11.24
C ALA A 10 9.20 -4.61 -12.76
N LEU A 11 9.83 -5.62 -13.35
CA LEU A 11 9.97 -5.77 -14.80
C LEU A 11 8.63 -6.26 -15.35
N VAL A 12 7.91 -5.40 -16.07
CA VAL A 12 6.69 -5.77 -16.78
C VAL A 12 7.07 -6.70 -17.94
N PHE A 13 6.75 -7.98 -17.81
CA PHE A 13 6.81 -8.93 -18.94
C PHE A 13 5.54 -8.79 -19.79
N ALA A 14 5.65 -8.07 -20.89
CA ALA A 14 4.63 -8.08 -21.93
C ALA A 14 4.69 -9.43 -22.65
N PHE A 15 3.76 -10.33 -22.37
CA PHE A 15 3.55 -11.54 -23.17
C PHE A 15 2.73 -11.20 -24.41
N ALA A 16 3.37 -11.29 -25.56
CA ALA A 16 2.72 -11.22 -26.85
C ALA A 16 1.88 -12.48 -27.08
N PHE A 17 0.55 -12.33 -27.14
CA PHE A 17 -0.35 -13.38 -27.57
C PHE A 17 -0.23 -13.61 -29.08
N THR A 18 0.26 -14.76 -29.49
CA THR A 18 0.06 -15.26 -30.86
C THR A 18 -1.33 -15.87 -30.98
N LEU A 19 -2.20 -15.19 -31.73
CA LEU A 19 -3.47 -15.73 -32.19
C LEU A 19 -3.26 -16.95 -33.08
N SER A 20 -3.63 -18.11 -32.60
CA SER A 20 -3.83 -19.29 -33.46
C SER A 20 -5.32 -19.55 -33.58
N ALA A 21 -5.87 -19.22 -34.71
CA ALA A 21 -7.28 -19.48 -35.03
C ALA A 21 -7.44 -20.97 -35.42
N CYS A 22 -8.31 -21.70 -34.70
CA CYS A 22 -9.16 -22.72 -35.31
C CYS A 22 -10.29 -23.12 -34.35
N GLY A 23 -11.53 -23.07 -34.86
CA GLY A 23 -12.78 -23.06 -34.14
C GLY A 23 -13.13 -24.31 -33.35
N ASP A 24 -13.88 -24.05 -32.29
CA ASP A 24 -15.09 -24.78 -31.94
C ASP A 24 -15.88 -23.94 -30.91
N ALA A 25 -17.22 -24.00 -30.96
CA ALA A 25 -18.10 -23.17 -30.14
C ALA A 25 -18.12 -23.69 -28.70
N GLY A 26 -17.21 -23.17 -27.86
CA GLY A 26 -17.19 -23.32 -26.42
C GLY A 26 -17.38 -21.93 -25.80
N THR A 27 -18.28 -21.82 -24.83
CA THR A 27 -18.55 -20.64 -24.03
C THR A 27 -17.22 -20.07 -23.51
N GLU A 28 -16.78 -18.92 -24.04
CA GLU A 28 -15.64 -18.17 -23.50
C GLU A 28 -16.02 -17.66 -22.11
N GLU A 29 -15.56 -18.36 -21.09
CA GLU A 29 -15.41 -17.82 -19.75
C GLU A 29 -14.37 -16.69 -19.89
N ALA A 30 -14.80 -15.46 -19.77
CA ALA A 30 -13.95 -14.29 -19.86
C ALA A 30 -12.85 -14.44 -18.79
N ALA A 31 -11.62 -14.69 -19.21
CA ALA A 31 -10.46 -14.74 -18.32
C ALA A 31 -10.42 -13.41 -17.56
N SER A 32 -10.54 -13.50 -16.23
CA SER A 32 -10.34 -12.35 -15.35
C SER A 32 -8.95 -11.76 -15.66
N PRO A 33 -8.83 -10.43 -15.81
CA PRO A 33 -7.52 -9.84 -16.07
C PRO A 33 -6.54 -10.29 -14.99
N GLU A 34 -5.37 -10.75 -15.42
CA GLU A 34 -4.31 -11.20 -14.52
C GLU A 34 -3.88 -10.03 -13.64
N LYS A 35 -4.05 -10.15 -12.31
CA LYS A 35 -3.65 -9.10 -11.36
C LYS A 35 -2.13 -8.91 -11.45
N VAL A 36 -1.70 -7.68 -11.71
CA VAL A 36 -0.29 -7.30 -11.63
C VAL A 36 -0.02 -6.85 -10.20
N THR A 37 0.81 -7.57 -9.46
CA THR A 37 1.11 -7.28 -8.06
C THR A 37 2.58 -6.99 -7.85
N ALA A 38 2.89 -6.09 -6.90
CA ALA A 38 4.22 -5.88 -6.36
C ALA A 38 4.24 -6.37 -4.91
N THR A 39 5.22 -7.20 -4.56
CA THR A 39 5.33 -7.80 -3.23
C THR A 39 6.71 -7.55 -2.65
N ALA A 40 6.78 -7.19 -1.37
CA ALA A 40 8.03 -7.10 -0.61
C ALA A 40 7.82 -7.53 0.84
N THR A 41 8.92 -7.92 1.48
CA THR A 41 8.97 -8.15 2.93
C THR A 41 9.66 -6.97 3.59
N MET A 42 8.98 -6.33 4.54
CA MET A 42 9.51 -5.26 5.38
C MET A 42 9.86 -5.81 6.76
N ASN A 43 10.72 -5.12 7.51
CA ASN A 43 11.16 -5.56 8.82
C ASN A 43 10.62 -4.65 9.93
N ALA A 44 9.75 -5.19 10.76
CA ALA A 44 9.27 -4.57 11.98
C ALA A 44 10.05 -5.10 13.21
N GLY A 45 11.32 -4.73 13.33
CA GLY A 45 12.20 -5.34 14.34
C GLY A 45 12.38 -6.83 14.04
N ASP A 46 11.86 -7.69 14.93
CA ASP A 46 11.96 -9.16 14.79
C ASP A 46 10.76 -9.77 14.05
N VAL A 47 9.79 -8.97 13.63
CA VAL A 47 8.58 -9.46 12.93
C VAL A 47 8.64 -9.03 11.46
N PRO A 48 8.86 -9.94 10.52
CA PRO A 48 8.75 -9.62 9.11
C PRO A 48 7.28 -9.40 8.72
N VAL A 49 7.04 -8.40 7.86
CA VAL A 49 5.73 -8.07 7.31
C VAL A 49 5.78 -8.22 5.81
N GLU A 50 4.94 -9.09 5.27
CA GLU A 50 4.73 -9.19 3.83
C GLU A 50 3.68 -8.17 3.39
N VAL A 51 4.00 -7.40 2.36
CA VAL A 51 3.10 -6.43 1.73
C VAL A 51 2.97 -6.78 0.26
N THR A 52 1.75 -6.97 -0.19
CA THR A 52 1.41 -7.16 -1.60
C THR A 52 0.47 -6.05 -2.05
N ILE A 53 0.80 -5.38 -3.15
CA ILE A 53 0.04 -4.25 -3.70
C ILE A 53 -0.39 -4.59 -5.12
N ASP A 54 -1.68 -4.51 -5.41
CA ASP A 54 -2.23 -4.62 -6.75
C ASP A 54 -1.94 -3.33 -7.54
N THR A 55 -1.03 -3.41 -8.49
CA THR A 55 -0.61 -2.27 -9.32
C THR A 55 -1.34 -2.21 -10.66
N SER A 56 -2.30 -3.10 -10.92
CA SER A 56 -3.05 -3.17 -12.20
C SER A 56 -3.88 -1.92 -12.50
N GLN A 57 -4.15 -1.11 -11.46
CA GLN A 57 -4.88 0.15 -11.59
C GLN A 57 -3.99 1.35 -11.96
N GLY A 58 -2.75 1.12 -12.35
CA GLY A 58 -1.83 2.17 -12.78
C GLY A 58 -1.01 2.77 -11.65
N TYR A 59 -0.78 2.01 -10.58
CA TYR A 59 0.13 2.41 -9.51
C TYR A 59 1.54 1.91 -9.75
N SER A 60 2.52 2.67 -9.26
CA SER A 60 3.89 2.21 -9.02
C SER A 60 4.22 2.29 -7.53
N VAL A 61 5.11 1.42 -7.04
CA VAL A 61 5.47 1.34 -5.63
C VAL A 61 6.98 1.27 -5.46
N ILE A 62 7.49 1.99 -4.45
CA ILE A 62 8.86 1.88 -3.97
C ILE A 62 8.84 1.37 -2.54
N PHE A 63 9.44 0.21 -2.32
CA PHE A 63 9.60 -0.37 -0.99
C PHE A 63 10.89 0.11 -0.32
N ALA A 64 10.79 0.34 0.98
CA ALA A 64 11.91 0.62 1.89
C ALA A 64 11.95 -0.47 2.98
N ASP A 65 12.99 -0.46 3.82
CA ASP A 65 13.16 -1.46 4.89
C ASP A 65 12.01 -1.42 5.92
N ASP A 66 11.42 -0.24 6.14
CA ASP A 66 10.42 0.03 7.18
C ASP A 66 9.11 0.61 6.62
N GLY A 67 8.88 0.52 5.32
CA GLY A 67 7.68 1.07 4.71
C GLY A 67 7.69 1.05 3.19
N PHE A 68 6.76 1.80 2.59
CA PHE A 68 6.70 1.98 1.14
C PHE A 68 6.10 3.33 0.77
N SER A 69 6.29 3.71 -0.49
CA SER A 69 5.61 4.85 -1.11
C SER A 69 4.88 4.38 -2.37
N LEU A 70 3.62 4.77 -2.51
CA LEU A 70 2.77 4.48 -3.66
C LEU A 70 2.59 5.74 -4.49
N PHE A 71 2.69 5.60 -5.81
CA PHE A 71 2.58 6.70 -6.78
C PHE A 71 1.50 6.39 -7.80
N GLU A 72 0.84 7.40 -8.32
CA GLU A 72 -0.04 7.27 -9.47
C GLU A 72 0.79 7.35 -10.75
N GLY A 73 0.61 6.37 -11.66
CA GLY A 73 1.39 6.27 -12.88
C GLY A 73 2.81 5.73 -12.69
N GLU A 74 3.67 6.02 -13.64
CA GLU A 74 5.08 5.67 -13.57
C GLU A 74 5.84 6.61 -12.61
N TYR A 75 6.65 6.02 -11.75
CA TYR A 75 7.51 6.78 -10.85
C TYR A 75 8.65 7.46 -11.62
N ASP A 76 8.87 8.73 -11.31
CA ASP A 76 10.09 9.47 -11.59
C ASP A 76 10.51 10.30 -10.36
N ASP A 77 11.74 10.80 -10.34
CA ASP A 77 12.30 11.53 -9.20
C ASP A 77 11.56 12.84 -8.86
N SER A 78 10.63 13.30 -9.69
CA SER A 78 9.80 14.48 -9.47
C SER A 78 8.38 14.15 -9.01
N THR A 79 8.01 12.87 -8.99
CA THR A 79 6.67 12.40 -8.62
C THR A 79 6.51 12.40 -7.10
N TYR A 80 5.46 13.02 -6.60
CA TYR A 80 5.09 12.96 -5.19
C TYR A 80 4.27 11.69 -4.91
N PRO A 81 4.49 11.01 -3.77
CA PRO A 81 3.70 9.84 -3.43
C PRO A 81 2.26 10.20 -3.11
N LEU A 82 1.31 9.42 -3.62
CA LEU A 82 -0.09 9.44 -3.16
C LEU A 82 -0.20 8.96 -1.72
N VAL A 83 0.64 7.98 -1.37
CA VAL A 83 0.66 7.34 -0.06
C VAL A 83 2.09 7.15 0.39
N THR A 84 2.35 7.48 1.64
CA THR A 84 3.56 7.04 2.36
C THR A 84 3.14 6.15 3.52
N ALA A 85 3.71 4.98 3.59
CA ALA A 85 3.41 3.98 4.60
C ALA A 85 4.67 3.63 5.41
N THR A 86 4.53 3.53 6.73
CA THR A 86 5.68 3.32 7.63
C THR A 86 5.31 2.42 8.80
N ILE A 87 6.19 1.46 9.11
CA ILE A 87 6.14 0.69 10.35
C ILE A 87 6.55 1.60 11.50
N LEU A 88 5.78 1.58 12.58
CA LEU A 88 6.04 2.37 13.78
C LEU A 88 6.54 1.50 14.93
N SER A 89 7.26 2.10 15.89
CA SER A 89 7.37 1.50 17.21
C SER A 89 6.04 1.61 17.97
N GLN A 90 5.81 0.72 18.95
CA GLN A 90 4.60 0.78 19.77
C GLN A 90 4.48 2.13 20.50
N GLU A 91 5.59 2.70 20.97
CA GLU A 91 5.62 4.00 21.65
C GLU A 91 5.14 5.13 20.72
N ILE A 92 5.60 5.15 19.47
CA ILE A 92 5.19 6.15 18.49
C ILE A 92 3.71 5.97 18.13
N TYR A 93 3.26 4.74 17.94
CA TYR A 93 1.86 4.43 17.68
C TYR A 93 0.94 4.94 18.78
N ASP A 94 1.26 4.62 20.04
CA ASP A 94 0.47 5.05 21.20
C ASP A 94 0.45 6.59 21.33
N LYS A 95 1.57 7.24 20.99
CA LYS A 95 1.64 8.70 20.93
C LYS A 95 0.71 9.28 19.86
N TYR A 96 0.68 8.73 18.65
CA TYR A 96 -0.24 9.17 17.59
C TYR A 96 -1.70 9.04 18.03
N LEU A 97 -2.09 7.95 18.67
CA LEU A 97 -3.44 7.77 19.21
C LEU A 97 -3.75 8.81 20.30
N ALA A 98 -2.83 9.03 21.23
CA ALA A 98 -3.01 9.99 22.32
C ALA A 98 -3.11 11.45 21.82
N ASP A 99 -2.28 11.83 20.85
CA ASP A 99 -2.26 13.17 20.27
C ASP A 99 -3.55 13.47 19.45
N ASN A 100 -4.19 12.45 18.91
CA ASN A 100 -5.39 12.58 18.08
C ASN A 100 -6.70 12.16 18.76
N LYS A 101 -6.69 11.77 20.05
CA LYS A 101 -7.89 11.30 20.77
C LYS A 101 -9.07 12.28 20.76
N ASP A 102 -8.80 13.59 20.70
CA ASP A 102 -9.79 14.66 20.69
C ASP A 102 -9.99 15.23 19.26
N ASN A 103 -9.47 14.55 18.23
CA ASN A 103 -9.60 14.98 16.83
C ASN A 103 -11.03 14.67 16.36
N GLU A 104 -11.76 15.71 15.94
CA GLU A 104 -13.16 15.61 15.51
C GLU A 104 -13.35 14.73 14.26
N THR A 105 -12.29 14.51 13.49
CA THR A 105 -12.32 13.66 12.29
C THR A 105 -11.93 12.20 12.55
N LEU A 106 -11.57 11.87 13.81
CA LEU A 106 -11.16 10.53 14.17
C LEU A 106 -12.32 9.55 14.05
N GLN A 107 -12.10 8.47 13.31
CA GLN A 107 -13.06 7.39 13.08
C GLN A 107 -12.36 6.04 13.21
N GLU A 108 -13.05 5.08 13.83
CA GLU A 108 -12.62 3.67 13.82
C GLU A 108 -13.41 2.93 12.75
N VAL A 109 -12.72 2.37 11.75
CA VAL A 109 -13.32 1.66 10.62
C VAL A 109 -12.53 0.38 10.36
N ASP A 110 -13.21 -0.76 10.39
CA ASP A 110 -12.67 -2.07 9.99
C ASP A 110 -11.28 -2.41 10.58
N GLY A 111 -11.05 -2.03 11.84
CA GLY A 111 -9.81 -2.35 12.57
C GLY A 111 -8.69 -1.34 12.42
N PHE A 112 -8.91 -0.22 11.76
CA PHE A 112 -7.97 0.91 11.74
C PHE A 112 -8.62 2.21 12.16
N THR A 113 -7.78 3.12 12.66
CA THR A 113 -8.16 4.46 13.07
C THR A 113 -7.82 5.43 11.95
N LYS A 114 -8.83 6.08 11.36
CA LYS A 114 -8.69 7.15 10.36
C LYS A 114 -8.84 8.51 11.02
N TYR A 115 -8.05 9.49 10.60
CA TYR A 115 -8.23 10.90 10.98
C TYR A 115 -7.58 11.84 9.96
N THR A 116 -8.04 13.08 9.94
CA THR A 116 -7.37 14.14 9.18
C THR A 116 -6.39 14.86 10.09
N SER A 117 -5.14 14.94 9.68
CA SER A 117 -4.08 15.62 10.42
C SER A 117 -4.29 17.14 10.46
N SER A 118 -3.58 17.83 11.35
CA SER A 118 -3.65 19.30 11.45
C SER A 118 -3.22 20.04 10.19
N ILE A 119 -2.51 19.38 9.29
CA ILE A 119 -2.11 19.93 7.98
C ILE A 119 -3.05 19.51 6.85
N GLY A 120 -4.16 18.81 7.17
CA GLY A 120 -5.20 18.43 6.22
C GLY A 120 -4.91 17.16 5.41
N GLU A 121 -3.97 16.33 5.85
CA GLU A 121 -3.70 15.03 5.26
C GLU A 121 -4.50 13.94 5.97
N LEU A 122 -5.08 13.02 5.20
CA LEU A 122 -5.70 11.84 5.76
C LEU A 122 -4.62 10.88 6.26
N ALA A 123 -4.82 10.34 7.45
CA ALA A 123 -3.94 9.34 8.06
C ALA A 123 -4.73 8.14 8.54
N CYS A 124 -4.14 6.96 8.40
CA CYS A 124 -4.68 5.69 8.88
C CYS A 124 -3.65 5.00 9.76
N LEU A 125 -4.07 4.62 10.96
CA LEU A 125 -3.28 3.86 11.93
C LEU A 125 -3.93 2.50 12.17
N TRP A 126 -3.16 1.42 12.13
CA TRP A 126 -3.62 0.08 12.53
C TRP A 126 -2.47 -0.81 12.98
N LYS A 127 -2.79 -2.05 13.35
CA LYS A 127 -1.79 -3.07 13.66
C LYS A 127 -1.92 -4.25 12.71
N ILE A 128 -0.85 -4.56 11.99
CA ILE A 128 -0.78 -5.74 11.15
C ILE A 128 -0.64 -6.97 12.06
N GLY A 129 -1.60 -7.90 11.95
CA GLY A 129 -1.65 -9.09 12.80
C GLY A 129 -1.69 -8.80 14.30
N ASP A 130 -2.30 -7.67 14.72
CA ASP A 130 -2.36 -7.19 16.11
C ASP A 130 -0.99 -6.91 16.77
N LYS A 131 0.11 -7.01 16.01
CA LYS A 131 1.48 -6.95 16.55
C LYS A 131 2.28 -5.78 16.03
N VAL A 132 2.17 -5.47 14.74
CA VAL A 132 3.01 -4.49 14.07
C VAL A 132 2.27 -3.19 13.85
N PRO A 133 2.59 -2.12 14.61
CA PRO A 133 1.99 -0.81 14.41
C PRO A 133 2.39 -0.22 13.06
N PHE A 134 1.42 0.36 12.36
CA PHE A 134 1.58 0.85 11.01
C PHE A 134 0.84 2.18 10.83
N LEU A 135 1.48 3.11 10.13
CA LEU A 135 0.90 4.39 9.74
C LEU A 135 0.93 4.51 8.21
N MET A 136 -0.18 4.93 7.66
CA MET A 136 -0.28 5.36 6.27
C MET A 136 -0.76 6.81 6.22
N THR A 137 -0.07 7.66 5.48
CA THR A 137 -0.47 9.04 5.21
C THR A 137 -0.73 9.23 3.74
N PHE A 138 -1.79 9.95 3.41
CA PHE A 138 -2.23 10.20 2.06
C PHE A 138 -1.95 11.65 1.66
N GLU A 139 -1.62 11.85 0.41
CA GLU A 139 -1.50 13.20 -0.17
C GLU A 139 -2.86 13.94 -0.05
N LYS A 140 -2.83 15.27 0.08
CA LYS A 140 -4.02 16.09 0.37
C LYS A 140 -5.14 16.00 -0.64
N SER A 141 -4.85 15.64 -1.88
CA SER A 141 -5.86 15.44 -2.92
C SER A 141 -6.64 14.15 -2.78
N VAL A 142 -6.16 13.23 -1.94
CA VAL A 142 -6.80 11.93 -1.69
C VAL A 142 -7.87 12.11 -0.62
N ASP A 143 -9.13 11.97 -1.02
CA ASP A 143 -10.26 11.95 -0.09
C ASP A 143 -10.48 10.56 0.53
N GLY A 144 -11.49 10.47 1.39
CA GLY A 144 -11.78 9.23 2.12
C GLY A 144 -12.13 8.05 1.22
N ASP A 145 -12.94 8.27 0.18
CA ASP A 145 -13.39 7.22 -0.73
C ASP A 145 -12.20 6.70 -1.56
N ARG A 146 -11.36 7.61 -2.05
CA ARG A 146 -10.15 7.25 -2.79
C ARG A 146 -9.13 6.53 -1.91
N ALA A 147 -9.01 6.92 -0.65
CA ALA A 147 -8.14 6.24 0.31
C ALA A 147 -8.61 4.79 0.54
N ASP A 148 -9.92 4.55 0.64
CA ASP A 148 -10.47 3.20 0.81
C ASP A 148 -10.24 2.32 -0.42
N GLU A 149 -10.36 2.87 -1.63
CA GLU A 149 -9.99 2.18 -2.87
C GLU A 149 -8.50 1.78 -2.86
N ILE A 150 -7.62 2.70 -2.48
CA ILE A 150 -6.16 2.45 -2.42
C ILE A 150 -5.84 1.39 -1.36
N ILE A 151 -6.43 1.46 -0.17
CA ILE A 151 -6.27 0.44 0.88
C ILE A 151 -6.75 -0.93 0.39
N GLY A 152 -7.87 -0.97 -0.35
CA GLY A 152 -8.41 -2.19 -0.94
C GLY A 152 -7.50 -2.87 -1.97
N CYS A 153 -6.51 -2.16 -2.51
CA CYS A 153 -5.48 -2.72 -3.39
C CYS A 153 -4.32 -3.39 -2.63
N MET A 154 -4.32 -3.36 -1.30
CA MET A 154 -3.19 -3.80 -0.47
C MET A 154 -3.56 -5.00 0.40
N GLU A 155 -2.65 -5.95 0.48
CA GLU A 155 -2.68 -7.05 1.43
C GLU A 155 -1.41 -6.99 2.29
N MET A 156 -1.58 -7.02 3.61
CA MET A 156 -0.46 -6.96 4.56
C MET A 156 -0.64 -8.02 5.63
N SER A 157 0.42 -8.80 5.87
CA SER A 157 0.42 -9.85 6.87
C SER A 157 1.75 -9.92 7.62
N ALA A 158 1.68 -10.19 8.92
CA ALA A 158 2.87 -10.55 9.69
C ALA A 158 3.26 -12.00 9.34
N VAL A 159 4.53 -12.21 9.00
CA VAL A 159 5.05 -13.54 8.70
C VAL A 159 5.51 -14.19 10.01
N GLU A 160 5.03 -15.40 10.30
CA GLU A 160 5.39 -16.17 11.50
C GLU A 160 6.71 -16.93 11.32
#